data_2f9c384f73429fc8f2f4568db7d50e86
#
_entry.id   2f9c384f73429fc8f2f4568db7d50e86
#
_cell.length_a   1.000
_cell.length_b   1.000
_cell.length_c   1.000
_cell.angle_alpha   90.00
_cell.angle_beta   90.00
_cell.angle_gamma   90.00
#
_symmetry.space_group_name_H-M   'P 1'
#
loop_
_entity.id
_entity.type
_entity.pdbx_description
1 polymer ?
#
loop_
_entity_poly.entity_id
_entity_poly.type
_entity_poly.pdbx_seq_one_letter_code
_entity_poly.pdbx_strand_id
1 'polypeptide(L)'
;MNNAELVRAQMFIDEHFIVIDPIDEDLTLEKFYELVDEIERKHEITIHTTTIDPWNELTENFIHSDLGREDKYLSRILGLARRNARKTNRHNCIINHVRDQPMVHAKTIAGTEISYFPIPSARDFAGGQVWFRKGLSVLIPWRPPKDLLLSDGTGAQENEVHLKVAKSKPKGVSKNGIYKLYLDTQKYQYYMLDKFGNKVYAQRKHEPTKPKQLPLIEPDVVNGKELLSFSEKMKQSKDDVPF
;
A
#
# COMPACT_ATOMS: atom_id res chain seq x y z
N MET A 1 -10.32 19.95 -10.62
CA MET A 1 -10.14 18.95 -11.71
C MET A 1 -11.28 19.18 -12.69
N ASN A 2 -10.99 19.40 -13.96
CA ASN A 2 -12.01 19.55 -15.00
C ASN A 2 -12.41 18.17 -15.55
N ASN A 3 -13.53 18.09 -16.30
CA ASN A 3 -14.04 16.82 -16.84
C ASN A 3 -13.02 16.08 -17.73
N ALA A 4 -12.20 16.80 -18.49
CA ALA A 4 -11.19 16.20 -19.34
C ALA A 4 -10.01 15.60 -18.54
N GLU A 5 -9.67 16.19 -17.41
CA GLU A 5 -8.67 15.64 -16.47
C GLU A 5 -9.20 14.40 -15.77
N LEU A 6 -10.46 14.41 -15.38
CA LEU A 6 -11.12 13.26 -14.77
C LEU A 6 -11.14 12.06 -15.73
N VAL A 7 -11.58 12.27 -16.97
CA VAL A 7 -11.60 11.21 -18.00
C VAL A 7 -10.19 10.64 -18.24
N ARG A 8 -9.17 11.50 -18.34
CA ARG A 8 -7.79 11.02 -18.52
C ARG A 8 -7.27 10.22 -17.33
N ALA A 9 -7.60 10.64 -16.09
CA ALA A 9 -7.22 9.91 -14.89
C ALA A 9 -7.91 8.53 -14.86
N GLN A 10 -9.19 8.48 -15.24
CA GLN A 10 -9.96 7.26 -15.29
C GLN A 10 -9.39 6.29 -16.34
N MET A 11 -9.13 6.76 -17.57
CA MET A 11 -8.48 5.95 -18.60
C MET A 11 -7.12 5.41 -18.14
N PHE A 12 -6.33 6.22 -17.44
CA PHE A 12 -5.04 5.77 -16.91
C PHE A 12 -5.22 4.65 -15.87
N ILE A 13 -6.22 4.76 -14.98
CA ILE A 13 -6.49 3.74 -13.97
C ILE A 13 -6.95 2.45 -14.66
N ASP A 14 -7.90 2.52 -15.59
CA ASP A 14 -8.42 1.36 -16.30
C ASP A 14 -7.33 0.65 -17.13
N GLU A 15 -6.36 1.39 -17.65
CA GLU A 15 -5.24 0.83 -18.43
C GLU A 15 -4.16 0.17 -17.56
N HIS A 16 -3.95 0.65 -16.32
CA HIS A 16 -2.78 0.25 -15.53
C HIS A 16 -3.11 -0.56 -14.27
N PHE A 17 -4.38 -0.59 -13.87
CA PHE A 17 -4.78 -1.22 -12.61
C PHE A 17 -5.90 -2.24 -12.85
N ILE A 18 -5.76 -3.40 -12.23
CA ILE A 18 -6.79 -4.41 -12.14
C ILE A 18 -7.15 -4.56 -10.68
N VAL A 19 -8.43 -4.36 -10.36
CA VAL A 19 -8.94 -4.50 -8.99
C VAL A 19 -9.62 -5.85 -8.86
N ILE A 20 -9.15 -6.66 -7.90
CA ILE A 20 -9.78 -7.92 -7.50
C ILE A 20 -10.55 -7.64 -6.22
N ASP A 21 -11.86 -7.80 -6.27
CA ASP A 21 -12.78 -7.58 -5.15
C ASP A 21 -13.56 -8.86 -4.86
N PRO A 22 -13.20 -9.60 -3.79
CA PRO A 22 -13.81 -10.89 -3.47
C PRO A 22 -15.06 -10.72 -2.61
N ILE A 23 -16.12 -10.06 -3.11
CA ILE A 23 -17.31 -9.69 -2.33
C ILE A 23 -17.94 -10.87 -1.57
N ASP A 24 -17.95 -12.09 -2.14
CA ASP A 24 -18.69 -13.23 -1.60
C ASP A 24 -17.87 -14.51 -1.39
N GLU A 25 -16.55 -14.45 -1.52
CA GLU A 25 -15.69 -15.62 -1.38
C GLU A 25 -14.53 -15.38 -0.43
N ASP A 26 -14.15 -16.45 0.27
CA ASP A 26 -12.92 -16.49 1.05
C ASP A 26 -11.70 -16.40 0.12
N LEU A 27 -10.99 -15.28 0.14
CA LEU A 27 -9.77 -15.08 -0.63
C LEU A 27 -8.55 -15.33 0.25
N THR A 28 -7.86 -16.43 0.00
CA THR A 28 -6.53 -16.67 0.61
C THR A 28 -5.43 -16.07 -0.27
N LEU A 29 -4.22 -15.91 0.29
CA LEU A 29 -3.08 -15.41 -0.50
C LEU A 29 -2.72 -16.34 -1.66
N GLU A 30 -2.85 -17.64 -1.47
CA GLU A 30 -2.62 -18.63 -2.53
C GLU A 30 -3.58 -18.40 -3.70
N LYS A 31 -4.88 -18.31 -3.39
CA LYS A 31 -5.92 -18.07 -4.40
C LYS A 31 -5.76 -16.72 -5.09
N PHE A 32 -5.34 -15.69 -4.36
CA PHE A 32 -5.04 -14.38 -4.95
C PHE A 32 -3.95 -14.48 -6.03
N TYR A 33 -2.83 -15.18 -5.77
CA TYR A 33 -1.78 -15.33 -6.78
C TYR A 33 -2.20 -16.22 -7.95
N GLU A 34 -3.04 -17.23 -7.73
CA GLU A 34 -3.61 -18.05 -8.81
C GLU A 34 -4.49 -17.18 -9.74
N LEU A 35 -5.33 -16.32 -9.17
CA LEU A 35 -6.14 -15.37 -9.94
C LEU A 35 -5.27 -14.39 -10.74
N VAL A 36 -4.19 -13.87 -10.14
CA VAL A 36 -3.26 -12.98 -10.84
C VAL A 36 -2.60 -13.70 -12.03
N ASP A 37 -2.16 -14.95 -11.85
CA ASP A 37 -1.56 -15.75 -12.92
C ASP A 37 -2.59 -16.09 -14.02
N GLU A 38 -3.84 -16.31 -13.65
CA GLU A 38 -4.95 -16.54 -14.60
C GLU A 38 -5.25 -15.29 -15.43
N ILE A 39 -5.32 -14.12 -14.79
CA ILE A 39 -5.55 -12.83 -15.47
C ILE A 39 -4.43 -12.56 -16.49
N GLU A 40 -3.16 -12.72 -16.10
CA GLU A 40 -2.03 -12.56 -17.04
C GLU A 40 -2.17 -13.45 -18.26
N ARG A 41 -2.47 -14.74 -18.02
CA ARG A 41 -2.59 -15.73 -19.09
C ARG A 41 -3.79 -15.45 -20.01
N LYS A 42 -4.94 -15.07 -19.43
CA LYS A 42 -6.19 -14.84 -20.17
C LYS A 42 -6.12 -13.58 -21.04
N HIS A 43 -5.50 -12.53 -20.52
CA HIS A 43 -5.44 -11.22 -21.18
C HIS A 43 -4.09 -10.96 -21.88
N GLU A 44 -3.18 -11.93 -21.88
CA GLU A 44 -1.85 -11.82 -22.51
C GLU A 44 -1.07 -10.58 -22.06
N ILE A 45 -1.22 -10.20 -20.79
CA ILE A 45 -0.58 -9.03 -20.18
C ILE A 45 0.51 -9.45 -19.21
N THR A 46 1.38 -8.50 -18.82
CA THR A 46 2.37 -8.70 -17.77
C THR A 46 2.03 -7.84 -16.56
N ILE A 47 1.78 -8.47 -15.42
CA ILE A 47 1.54 -7.79 -14.14
C ILE A 47 2.87 -7.64 -13.41
N HIS A 48 3.33 -6.41 -13.23
CA HIS A 48 4.60 -6.10 -12.58
C HIS A 48 4.51 -5.97 -11.06
N THR A 49 3.35 -5.59 -10.56
CA THR A 49 3.14 -5.34 -9.13
C THR A 49 1.80 -5.90 -8.68
N THR A 50 1.79 -6.55 -7.52
CA THR A 50 0.56 -6.90 -6.81
C THR A 50 0.50 -6.15 -5.49
N THR A 51 -0.68 -5.67 -5.13
CA THR A 51 -0.91 -4.99 -3.85
C THR A 51 -2.10 -5.62 -3.15
N ILE A 52 -1.93 -5.94 -1.88
CA ILE A 52 -2.99 -6.38 -0.98
C ILE A 52 -3.21 -5.25 0.02
N ASP A 53 -4.42 -4.69 0.07
CA ASP A 53 -4.78 -3.55 0.92
C ASP A 53 -6.21 -3.70 1.44
N PRO A 54 -6.36 -4.06 2.71
CA PRO A 54 -5.31 -4.52 3.64
C PRO A 54 -5.19 -6.05 3.75
N TRP A 55 -4.14 -6.52 4.43
CA TRP A 55 -3.90 -7.94 4.72
C TRP A 55 -5.04 -8.62 5.46
N ASN A 56 -5.66 -7.95 6.41
CA ASN A 56 -6.73 -8.50 7.27
C ASN A 56 -8.04 -8.78 6.53
N GLU A 57 -8.17 -8.38 5.28
CA GLU A 57 -9.30 -8.78 4.42
C GLU A 57 -9.08 -10.14 3.73
N LEU A 58 -7.88 -10.70 3.84
CA LEU A 58 -7.64 -12.06 3.38
C LEU A 58 -8.09 -13.08 4.41
N THR A 59 -8.62 -14.20 3.93
CA THR A 59 -8.98 -15.34 4.78
C THR A 59 -7.73 -16.05 5.29
N GLU A 60 -7.57 -16.09 6.60
CA GLU A 60 -6.45 -16.73 7.27
C GLU A 60 -6.83 -18.14 7.77
N ASN A 61 -6.38 -19.18 7.07
CA ASN A 61 -6.67 -20.58 7.38
C ASN A 61 -5.62 -21.23 8.30
N PHE A 62 -5.24 -20.58 9.42
CA PHE A 62 -4.22 -21.13 10.32
C PHE A 62 -4.73 -22.21 11.28
N ILE A 63 -6.05 -22.26 11.58
CA ILE A 63 -6.62 -23.22 12.51
C ILE A 63 -6.42 -24.66 12.00
N HIS A 64 -6.62 -24.90 10.72
CA HIS A 64 -6.52 -26.22 10.10
C HIS A 64 -5.13 -26.55 9.57
N SER A 65 -4.39 -25.55 9.06
CA SER A 65 -3.14 -25.78 8.35
C SER A 65 -1.87 -25.69 9.20
N ASP A 66 -1.90 -24.92 10.29
CA ASP A 66 -0.70 -24.60 11.08
C ASP A 66 -0.89 -24.85 12.60
N LEU A 67 -1.76 -25.82 12.95
CA LEU A 67 -2.06 -26.22 14.33
C LEU A 67 -2.54 -25.06 15.21
N GLY A 68 -3.31 -24.14 14.65
CA GLY A 68 -3.82 -22.97 15.34
C GLY A 68 -2.77 -21.90 15.65
N ARG A 69 -1.60 -21.94 15.03
CA ARG A 69 -0.50 -21.03 15.29
C ARG A 69 -0.34 -19.98 14.20
N GLU A 70 -0.83 -18.77 14.46
CA GLU A 70 -0.75 -17.60 13.58
C GLU A 70 0.70 -17.31 13.11
N ASP A 71 1.68 -17.39 14.02
CA ASP A 71 3.09 -17.10 13.70
C ASP A 71 3.70 -18.07 12.67
N LYS A 72 3.32 -19.35 12.74
CA LYS A 72 3.72 -20.36 11.76
C LYS A 72 3.04 -20.14 10.42
N TYR A 73 1.72 -19.89 10.47
CA TYR A 73 0.95 -19.55 9.28
C TYR A 73 1.55 -18.35 8.53
N LEU A 74 1.72 -17.22 9.20
CA LEU A 74 2.34 -16.03 8.62
C LEU A 74 3.74 -16.31 8.06
N SER A 75 4.56 -17.07 8.79
CA SER A 75 5.89 -17.44 8.31
C SER A 75 5.85 -18.22 7.01
N ARG A 76 4.87 -19.14 6.86
CA ARG A 76 4.66 -19.95 5.65
C ARG A 76 4.16 -19.08 4.50
N ILE A 77 3.14 -18.28 4.74
CA ILE A 77 2.46 -17.45 3.75
C ILE A 77 3.37 -16.33 3.21
N LEU A 78 4.09 -15.63 4.09
CA LEU A 78 5.07 -14.64 3.64
C LEU A 78 6.26 -15.29 2.90
N GLY A 79 6.56 -16.54 3.22
CA GLY A 79 7.49 -17.37 2.45
C GLY A 79 6.96 -17.67 1.04
N LEU A 80 5.66 -17.89 0.90
CA LEU A 80 4.98 -18.08 -0.38
C LEU A 80 5.03 -16.79 -1.22
N ALA A 81 4.63 -15.64 -0.64
CA ALA A 81 4.71 -14.33 -1.30
C ALA A 81 6.11 -14.05 -1.86
N ARG A 82 7.14 -14.37 -1.07
CA ARG A 82 8.53 -14.20 -1.50
C ARG A 82 8.93 -15.15 -2.63
N ARG A 83 8.46 -16.40 -2.62
CA ARG A 83 8.71 -17.34 -3.73
C ARG A 83 7.98 -16.91 -4.99
N ASN A 84 6.71 -16.47 -4.86
CA ASN A 84 5.95 -15.92 -5.97
C ASN A 84 6.69 -14.74 -6.62
N ALA A 85 7.11 -13.74 -5.83
CA ALA A 85 7.86 -12.59 -6.35
C ALA A 85 9.12 -12.99 -7.14
N ARG A 86 9.85 -14.02 -6.68
CA ARG A 86 11.04 -14.52 -7.40
C ARG A 86 10.71 -15.27 -8.67
N LYS A 87 9.66 -16.10 -8.64
CA LYS A 87 9.24 -16.92 -9.78
C LYS A 87 8.71 -16.07 -10.91
N THR A 88 7.94 -15.05 -10.59
CA THR A 88 7.22 -14.22 -11.56
C THR A 88 7.91 -12.89 -11.86
N ASN A 89 8.98 -12.55 -11.10
CA ASN A 89 9.64 -11.23 -11.13
C ASN A 89 8.67 -10.07 -10.84
N ARG A 90 7.61 -10.31 -10.08
CA ARG A 90 6.64 -9.29 -9.64
C ARG A 90 7.08 -8.65 -8.32
N HIS A 91 6.73 -7.40 -8.14
CA HIS A 91 6.82 -6.72 -6.86
C HIS A 91 5.55 -6.97 -6.05
N ASN A 92 5.64 -7.70 -4.94
CA ASN A 92 4.49 -7.97 -4.07
C ASN A 92 4.50 -6.99 -2.89
N CYS A 93 3.48 -6.14 -2.82
CA CYS A 93 3.24 -5.19 -1.74
C CYS A 93 2.10 -5.72 -0.86
N ILE A 94 2.28 -5.73 0.45
CA ILE A 94 1.25 -6.12 1.41
C ILE A 94 1.12 -5.00 2.43
N ILE A 95 -0.06 -4.43 2.53
CA ILE A 95 -0.40 -3.39 3.50
C ILE A 95 -1.06 -4.07 4.70
N ASN A 96 -0.52 -3.82 5.88
CA ASN A 96 -1.03 -4.36 7.12
C ASN A 96 -1.29 -3.23 8.11
N HIS A 97 -2.38 -3.35 8.86
CA HIS A 97 -2.73 -2.38 9.89
C HIS A 97 -1.95 -2.63 11.18
N VAL A 98 -1.71 -1.55 11.88
CA VAL A 98 -1.12 -1.59 13.22
C VAL A 98 -2.19 -2.01 14.22
N ARG A 99 -1.85 -2.85 15.19
CA ARG A 99 -2.70 -3.14 16.35
C ARG A 99 -2.86 -1.89 17.21
N ASP A 100 -3.81 -1.95 18.12
CA ASP A 100 -3.99 -0.91 19.13
C ASP A 100 -2.67 -0.60 19.84
N GLN A 101 -2.24 0.64 19.69
CA GLN A 101 -1.07 1.15 20.38
C GLN A 101 -1.51 2.04 21.55
N PRO A 102 -0.77 2.05 22.66
CA PRO A 102 -1.01 3.03 23.70
C PRO A 102 -0.70 4.43 23.16
N MET A 103 -1.58 5.38 23.46
CA MET A 103 -1.30 6.78 23.22
C MET A 103 -0.14 7.24 24.11
N VAL A 104 0.65 8.14 23.59
CA VAL A 104 1.69 8.84 24.33
C VAL A 104 1.31 10.32 24.50
N HIS A 105 1.81 10.94 25.56
CA HIS A 105 1.62 12.36 25.83
C HIS A 105 2.87 13.12 25.40
N ALA A 106 2.66 14.25 24.75
CA ALA A 106 3.71 15.18 24.37
C ALA A 106 3.20 16.61 24.36
N LYS A 107 4.07 17.54 24.07
CA LYS A 107 3.72 18.95 23.94
C LYS A 107 3.75 19.40 22.50
N THR A 108 2.88 20.32 22.17
CA THR A 108 2.97 21.11 20.94
C THR A 108 4.09 22.15 21.07
N ILE A 109 4.45 22.77 19.96
CA ILE A 109 5.41 23.91 19.98
C ILE A 109 4.91 25.09 20.83
N ALA A 110 3.61 25.24 21.00
CA ALA A 110 3.00 26.23 21.88
C ALA A 110 2.96 25.82 23.37
N GLY A 111 3.47 24.62 23.72
CA GLY A 111 3.48 24.09 25.08
C GLY A 111 2.19 23.38 25.53
N THR A 112 1.18 23.28 24.68
CA THR A 112 -0.08 22.57 24.96
C THR A 112 0.16 21.06 24.97
N GLU A 113 -0.39 20.35 25.97
CA GLU A 113 -0.34 18.89 26.01
C GLU A 113 -1.29 18.26 24.99
N ILE A 114 -0.79 17.25 24.28
CA ILE A 114 -1.57 16.45 23.33
C ILE A 114 -1.30 14.97 23.54
N SER A 115 -2.28 14.13 23.23
CA SER A 115 -2.16 12.68 23.20
C SER A 115 -2.19 12.20 21.74
N TYR A 116 -1.31 11.29 21.38
CA TYR A 116 -1.24 10.79 20.00
C TYR A 116 -0.67 9.38 19.96
N PHE A 117 -0.89 8.69 18.82
CA PHE A 117 -0.27 7.40 18.54
C PHE A 117 1.15 7.60 18.00
N PRO A 118 2.18 7.06 18.67
CA PRO A 118 3.56 7.21 18.20
C PRO A 118 3.81 6.46 16.90
N ILE A 119 4.94 6.77 16.24
CA ILE A 119 5.32 6.05 15.02
C ILE A 119 5.47 4.55 15.33
N PRO A 120 4.79 3.67 14.59
CA PRO A 120 4.80 2.24 14.88
C PRO A 120 6.18 1.60 14.76
N SER A 121 6.36 0.51 15.48
CA SER A 121 7.47 -0.41 15.34
C SER A 121 7.01 -1.71 14.66
N ALA A 122 7.95 -2.53 14.25
CA ALA A 122 7.61 -3.82 13.65
C ALA A 122 6.91 -4.80 14.62
N ARG A 123 6.86 -4.49 15.92
CA ARG A 123 6.17 -5.30 16.95
C ARG A 123 4.69 -4.96 17.05
N ASP A 124 4.31 -3.82 16.53
CA ASP A 124 2.96 -3.27 16.68
C ASP A 124 2.01 -3.73 15.59
N PHE A 125 2.50 -4.50 14.60
CA PHE A 125 1.67 -5.13 13.59
C PHE A 125 1.01 -6.42 14.10
N ALA A 126 -0.16 -6.75 13.58
CA ALA A 126 -0.73 -8.08 13.74
C ALA A 126 0.28 -9.14 13.22
N GLY A 127 0.52 -10.24 13.99
CA GLY A 127 1.59 -11.19 13.68
C GLY A 127 3.01 -10.70 13.99
N GLY A 128 3.19 -9.47 14.47
CA GLY A 128 4.38 -8.96 15.12
C GLY A 128 5.66 -9.05 14.28
N GLN A 129 6.73 -9.57 14.90
CA GLN A 129 8.06 -9.62 14.28
C GLN A 129 8.18 -10.53 13.04
N VAL A 130 7.20 -11.38 12.75
CA VAL A 130 7.24 -12.25 11.57
C VAL A 130 7.30 -11.41 10.30
N TRP A 131 6.51 -10.34 10.22
CA TRP A 131 6.53 -9.39 9.12
C TRP A 131 7.92 -8.79 8.91
N PHE A 132 8.55 -8.33 10.00
CA PHE A 132 9.89 -7.77 9.93
C PHE A 132 10.93 -8.81 9.49
N ARG A 133 10.85 -10.04 9.99
CA ARG A 133 11.82 -11.09 9.63
C ARG A 133 11.68 -11.53 8.18
N LYS A 134 10.45 -11.68 7.68
CA LYS A 134 10.17 -12.23 6.35
C LYS A 134 10.14 -11.18 5.24
N GLY A 135 9.63 -9.98 5.49
CA GLY A 135 9.63 -8.89 4.51
C GLY A 135 11.05 -8.54 4.02
N LEU A 136 11.19 -8.19 2.76
CA LEU A 136 12.44 -7.67 2.19
C LEU A 136 12.59 -6.18 2.52
N SER A 137 11.51 -5.42 2.38
CA SER A 137 11.41 -4.04 2.79
C SER A 137 10.24 -3.88 3.75
N VAL A 138 10.41 -3.02 4.76
CA VAL A 138 9.35 -2.64 5.70
C VAL A 138 9.34 -1.13 5.78
N LEU A 139 8.26 -0.56 5.27
CA LEU A 139 8.01 0.88 5.22
C LEU A 139 6.83 1.19 6.13
N ILE A 140 6.96 2.22 6.94
CA ILE A 140 5.94 2.62 7.91
C ILE A 140 5.69 4.12 7.73
N PRO A 141 4.65 4.51 6.98
CA PRO A 141 4.21 5.89 6.93
C PRO A 141 3.51 6.26 8.24
N TRP A 142 3.79 7.43 8.76
CA TRP A 142 3.18 7.97 9.96
C TRP A 142 2.97 9.47 9.80
N ARG A 143 1.80 9.95 10.17
CA ARG A 143 1.48 11.37 10.15
C ARG A 143 1.53 11.92 11.57
N PRO A 144 2.50 12.79 11.90
CA PRO A 144 2.53 13.45 13.19
C PRO A 144 1.31 14.36 13.34
N PRO A 145 0.76 14.51 14.54
CA PRO A 145 -0.21 15.55 14.81
C PRO A 145 0.36 16.94 14.49
N LYS A 146 -0.47 17.82 13.96
CA LYS A 146 -0.09 19.20 13.70
C LYS A 146 0.48 19.85 14.97
N ASP A 147 1.51 20.64 14.81
CA ASP A 147 2.19 21.39 15.86
C ASP A 147 2.86 20.53 16.96
N LEU A 148 2.88 19.20 16.81
CA LEU A 148 3.67 18.33 17.70
C LEU A 148 5.13 18.79 17.72
N LEU A 149 5.68 19.03 18.93
CA LEU A 149 7.08 19.37 19.09
C LEU A 149 7.95 18.16 18.72
N LEU A 150 8.69 18.28 17.63
CA LEU A 150 9.58 17.24 17.12
C LEU A 150 10.96 17.31 17.81
N SER A 151 11.73 16.23 17.66
CA SER A 151 13.07 16.12 18.28
C SER A 151 14.09 17.16 17.77
N ASP A 152 13.85 17.76 16.62
CA ASP A 152 14.65 18.85 16.05
C ASP A 152 14.22 20.25 16.55
N GLY A 153 13.26 20.31 17.46
CA GLY A 153 12.74 21.56 18.03
C GLY A 153 11.72 22.27 17.15
N THR A 154 11.33 21.69 16.02
CA THR A 154 10.29 22.26 15.12
C THR A 154 8.92 21.71 15.46
N GLY A 155 7.86 22.43 15.09
CA GLY A 155 6.48 21.93 15.12
C GLY A 155 6.16 21.16 13.84
N ALA A 156 5.51 20.00 13.98
CA ALA A 156 5.05 19.24 12.81
C ALA A 156 4.05 20.02 11.98
N GLN A 157 4.21 19.98 10.65
CA GLN A 157 3.30 20.64 9.72
C GLN A 157 2.08 19.76 9.41
N GLU A 158 0.98 20.39 9.01
CA GLU A 158 -0.27 19.67 8.69
C GLU A 158 -0.13 18.65 7.57
N ASN A 159 0.71 18.94 6.58
CA ASN A 159 0.99 18.06 5.42
C ASN A 159 2.25 17.22 5.58
N GLU A 160 2.84 17.18 6.78
CA GLU A 160 4.05 16.42 7.07
C GLU A 160 3.73 14.93 7.26
N VAL A 161 4.57 14.08 6.67
CA VAL A 161 4.53 12.62 6.81
C VAL A 161 5.94 12.11 7.07
N HIS A 162 6.09 11.30 8.09
CA HIS A 162 7.33 10.60 8.39
C HIS A 162 7.29 9.19 7.79
N LEU A 163 8.13 8.92 6.82
CA LEU A 163 8.32 7.59 6.28
C LEU A 163 9.48 6.89 7.00
N LYS A 164 9.14 5.94 7.88
CA LYS A 164 10.15 5.11 8.53
C LYS A 164 10.50 3.93 7.64
N VAL A 165 11.72 3.90 7.14
CA VAL A 165 12.31 2.73 6.49
C VAL A 165 12.87 1.85 7.60
N ALA A 166 12.04 0.93 8.11
CA ALA A 166 12.43 0.05 9.20
C ALA A 166 13.38 -1.06 8.74
N LYS A 167 13.25 -1.48 7.48
CA LYS A 167 14.10 -2.50 6.86
C LYS A 167 14.18 -2.29 5.36
N SER A 168 15.37 -2.52 4.80
CA SER A 168 15.60 -2.61 3.36
C SER A 168 16.64 -3.67 3.03
N LYS A 169 16.35 -4.52 2.05
CA LYS A 169 17.27 -5.52 1.50
C LYS A 169 17.29 -5.43 -0.04
N PRO A 170 18.44 -5.68 -0.69
CA PRO A 170 19.74 -5.97 -0.09
C PRO A 170 20.34 -4.76 0.64
N LYS A 171 21.28 -5.03 1.56
CA LYS A 171 22.02 -3.96 2.26
C LYS A 171 22.73 -3.06 1.24
N GLY A 172 22.73 -1.75 1.47
CA GLY A 172 23.39 -0.77 0.60
C GLY A 172 22.48 -0.11 -0.44
N VAL A 173 21.29 -0.67 -0.69
CA VAL A 173 20.32 -0.06 -1.63
C VAL A 173 19.63 1.16 -1.01
N SER A 174 19.27 1.09 0.26
CA SER A 174 18.75 2.22 1.01
C SER A 174 19.25 2.21 2.45
N LYS A 175 19.19 3.37 3.10
CA LYS A 175 19.48 3.50 4.53
C LYS A 175 18.19 3.36 5.33
N ASN A 176 18.23 2.58 6.41
CA ASN A 176 17.17 2.60 7.40
C ASN A 176 17.14 3.98 8.09
N GLY A 177 15.96 4.46 8.42
CA GLY A 177 15.81 5.77 9.05
C GLY A 177 14.40 6.30 8.93
N ILE A 178 14.19 7.51 9.40
CA ILE A 178 12.95 8.26 9.25
C ILE A 178 13.21 9.40 8.28
N TYR A 179 12.39 9.49 7.25
CA TYR A 179 12.46 10.52 6.22
C TYR A 179 11.24 11.42 6.33
N LYS A 180 11.47 12.73 6.42
CA LYS A 180 10.40 13.72 6.38
C LYS A 180 9.95 13.92 4.93
N LEU A 181 8.68 13.70 4.70
CA LEU A 181 8.00 13.95 3.44
C LEU A 181 6.89 14.96 3.68
N TYR A 182 6.49 15.67 2.66
CA TYR A 182 5.38 16.60 2.69
C TYR A 182 4.43 16.30 1.55
N LEU A 183 3.13 16.28 1.82
CA LEU A 183 2.13 16.11 0.79
C LEU A 183 1.86 17.47 0.11
N ASP A 184 2.07 17.52 -1.19
CA ASP A 184 1.58 18.60 -2.03
C ASP A 184 0.14 18.28 -2.46
N THR A 185 -0.82 18.94 -1.82
CA THR A 185 -2.25 18.69 -2.05
C THR A 185 -2.74 19.13 -3.43
N GLN A 186 -2.03 20.02 -4.10
CA GLN A 186 -2.38 20.45 -5.47
C GLN A 186 -1.96 19.41 -6.51
N LYS A 187 -0.81 18.76 -6.28
CA LYS A 187 -0.26 17.75 -7.19
C LYS A 187 -0.56 16.32 -6.77
N TYR A 188 -1.08 16.12 -5.53
CA TYR A 188 -1.21 14.81 -4.89
C TYR A 188 0.07 13.98 -4.91
N GLN A 189 1.20 14.67 -4.66
CA GLN A 189 2.54 14.07 -4.67
C GLN A 189 3.27 14.39 -3.38
N TYR A 190 4.09 13.45 -2.95
CA TYR A 190 5.02 13.70 -1.85
C TYR A 190 6.30 14.34 -2.36
N TYR A 191 6.84 15.28 -1.59
CA TYR A 191 8.14 15.90 -1.83
C TYR A 191 8.98 15.90 -0.56
N MET A 192 10.28 16.02 -0.73
CA MET A 192 11.23 16.33 0.33
C MET A 192 11.71 17.75 0.16
N LEU A 193 12.23 18.34 1.23
CA LEU A 193 12.98 19.59 1.13
C LEU A 193 14.47 19.30 0.98
N ASP A 194 15.13 19.95 0.06
CA ASP A 194 16.58 19.93 -0.04
C ASP A 194 17.22 20.80 1.07
N LYS A 195 18.54 20.83 1.12
CA LYS A 195 19.30 21.65 2.09
C LYS A 195 19.07 23.16 1.96
N PHE A 196 18.45 23.62 0.87
CA PHE A 196 18.11 25.02 0.62
C PHE A 196 16.62 25.31 0.82
N GLY A 197 15.81 24.31 1.21
CA GLY A 197 14.37 24.43 1.39
C GLY A 197 13.55 24.28 0.10
N ASN A 198 14.15 23.89 -1.02
CA ASN A 198 13.40 23.69 -2.26
C ASN A 198 12.68 22.34 -2.25
N LYS A 199 11.49 22.30 -2.86
CA LYS A 199 10.72 21.07 -3.02
C LYS A 199 11.38 20.14 -4.03
N VAL A 200 11.70 18.92 -3.61
CA VAL A 200 12.23 17.85 -4.45
C VAL A 200 11.21 16.71 -4.51
N TYR A 201 10.61 16.54 -5.67
CA TYR A 201 9.67 15.44 -5.93
C TYR A 201 10.41 14.19 -6.40
N ALA A 202 9.82 13.03 -6.22
CA ALA A 202 10.33 11.83 -6.82
C ALA A 202 10.34 11.95 -8.35
N GLN A 203 11.52 11.92 -8.93
CA GLN A 203 11.67 12.00 -10.39
C GLN A 203 11.49 10.59 -10.98
N ARG A 204 10.67 10.48 -12.02
CA ARG A 204 10.68 9.30 -12.88
C ARG A 204 11.99 9.32 -13.68
N LYS A 205 12.84 8.32 -13.52
CA LYS A 205 14.09 8.19 -14.28
C LYS A 205 13.89 7.84 -15.75
N HIS A 206 12.69 7.44 -16.15
CA HIS A 206 12.35 7.09 -17.53
C HIS A 206 11.20 7.96 -18.01
N GLU A 207 11.36 8.58 -19.18
CA GLU A 207 10.20 9.05 -19.92
C GLU A 207 9.26 7.86 -20.13
N PRO A 208 7.94 8.05 -19.96
CA PRO A 208 7.01 6.97 -20.23
C PRO A 208 7.19 6.57 -21.70
N THR A 209 7.68 5.37 -21.95
CA THR A 209 7.46 4.74 -23.27
C THR A 209 5.98 4.85 -23.52
N LYS A 210 5.59 5.40 -24.69
CA LYS A 210 4.17 5.53 -25.07
C LYS A 210 3.49 4.22 -24.71
N PRO A 211 2.44 4.23 -23.88
CA PRO A 211 1.77 3.00 -23.48
C PRO A 211 1.36 2.28 -24.76
N LYS A 212 1.70 1.00 -24.89
CA LYS A 212 1.02 0.15 -25.84
C LYS A 212 -0.44 0.19 -25.42
N GLN A 213 -1.33 0.62 -26.31
CA GLN A 213 -2.77 0.53 -26.07
C GLN A 213 -3.06 -0.95 -25.74
N LEU A 214 -3.26 -1.20 -24.46
CA LEU A 214 -3.80 -2.48 -24.03
C LEU A 214 -5.22 -2.56 -24.64
N PRO A 215 -5.62 -3.71 -25.19
CA PRO A 215 -7.01 -3.88 -25.59
C PRO A 215 -7.90 -3.57 -24.38
N LEU A 216 -8.99 -2.83 -24.60
CA LEU A 216 -10.04 -2.65 -23.60
C LEU A 216 -10.40 -4.03 -23.06
N ILE A 217 -10.08 -4.27 -21.80
CA ILE A 217 -10.44 -5.52 -21.14
C ILE A 217 -11.93 -5.41 -20.87
N GLU A 218 -12.75 -6.10 -21.68
CA GLU A 218 -14.16 -6.25 -21.35
C GLU A 218 -14.29 -6.97 -20.01
N PRO A 219 -15.26 -6.60 -19.16
CA PRO A 219 -15.44 -7.25 -17.86
C PRO A 219 -15.69 -8.74 -18.09
N ASP A 220 -14.77 -9.53 -17.60
CA ASP A 220 -14.80 -10.97 -17.73
C ASP A 220 -15.05 -11.63 -16.39
N VAL A 221 -15.76 -12.74 -16.41
CA VAL A 221 -16.02 -13.54 -15.22
C VAL A 221 -14.84 -14.47 -14.97
N VAL A 222 -14.11 -14.22 -13.90
CA VAL A 222 -13.08 -15.13 -13.39
C VAL A 222 -13.65 -15.85 -12.18
N ASN A 223 -13.69 -17.18 -12.22
CA ASN A 223 -14.31 -18.02 -11.18
C ASN A 223 -15.78 -17.65 -10.87
N GLY A 224 -16.56 -17.26 -11.86
CA GLY A 224 -17.96 -16.87 -11.71
C GLY A 224 -18.18 -15.44 -11.22
N LYS A 225 -17.12 -14.63 -11.07
CA LYS A 225 -17.22 -13.22 -10.70
C LYS A 225 -16.79 -12.30 -11.81
N GLU A 226 -17.53 -11.21 -11.96
CA GLU A 226 -17.20 -10.14 -12.89
C GLU A 226 -16.05 -9.29 -12.35
N LEU A 227 -15.01 -9.11 -13.16
CA LEU A 227 -13.99 -8.09 -12.94
C LEU A 227 -14.51 -6.77 -13.51
N LEU A 228 -15.07 -5.94 -12.64
CA LEU A 228 -15.55 -4.61 -13.04
C LEU A 228 -14.37 -3.65 -13.17
N SER A 229 -14.37 -2.82 -14.20
CA SER A 229 -13.46 -1.69 -14.31
C SER A 229 -13.72 -0.71 -13.16
N PHE A 230 -12.71 0.09 -12.80
CA PHE A 230 -12.87 1.12 -11.76
C PHE A 230 -14.01 2.09 -12.10
N SER A 231 -14.21 2.38 -13.41
CA SER A 231 -15.27 3.26 -13.90
C SER A 231 -16.67 2.69 -13.66
N GLU A 232 -16.84 1.39 -13.77
CA GLU A 232 -18.13 0.72 -13.54
C GLU A 232 -18.47 0.66 -12.07
N LYS A 233 -17.47 0.39 -11.19
CA LYS A 233 -17.64 0.43 -9.73
C LYS A 233 -18.06 1.83 -9.24
N MET A 234 -17.48 2.89 -9.79
CA MET A 234 -17.85 4.26 -9.45
C MET A 234 -19.27 4.64 -9.92
N LYS A 235 -19.79 4.02 -10.97
CA LYS A 235 -21.19 4.20 -11.38
C LYS A 235 -22.14 3.50 -10.41
N GLN A 236 -21.88 2.25 -10.04
CA GLN A 236 -22.70 1.50 -9.08
C GLN A 236 -22.78 2.18 -7.72
N SER A 237 -21.66 2.76 -7.22
CA SER A 237 -21.67 3.45 -5.93
C SER A 237 -22.47 4.78 -5.91
N LYS A 238 -22.83 5.34 -7.07
CA LYS A 238 -23.67 6.53 -7.14
C LYS A 238 -25.16 6.23 -7.12
N ASP A 239 -25.54 5.02 -7.52
CA ASP A 239 -26.95 4.60 -7.53
C ASP A 239 -27.40 4.05 -6.17
N ASP A 240 -26.45 3.76 -5.25
CA ASP A 240 -26.71 3.22 -3.92
C ASP A 240 -26.73 4.27 -2.79
N VAL A 241 -26.69 5.58 -3.09
CA VAL A 241 -26.83 6.63 -2.08
C VAL A 241 -28.31 6.98 -1.94
N PRO A 242 -29.00 6.54 -0.87
CA PRO A 242 -30.37 7.02 -0.61
C PRO A 242 -30.29 8.49 -0.20
N PHE A 243 -31.15 9.29 -0.80
CA PHE A 243 -31.40 10.69 -0.44
C PHE A 243 -31.93 10.80 0.98
#